data_7b63975e7b8073283219816ae5be48ba
#
_entry.id   7b63975e7b8073283219816ae5be48ba
#
_cell.length_a   1.000
_cell.length_b   1.000
_cell.length_c   1.000
_cell.angle_alpha   90.00
_cell.angle_beta   90.00
_cell.angle_gamma   90.00
#
_symmetry.space_group_name_H-M   'P 1'
#
loop_
_entity.id
_entity.type
_entity.pdbx_description
1 polymer ?
#
loop_
_entity_poly.entity_id
_entity_poly.type
_entity_poly.pdbx_seq_one_letter_code
_entity_poly.pdbx_strand_id
1 'polypeptide(L)'
;MNNVTLAPVQPDQPSHLMPVFGRQPISFVRGRGSYLYTEDGTEYFDALTGIAVCGLGHAHPVIAEAIADQAATLIHTSNLFEVPWQTAAAQKLAEVAG
;
A
#
# COMPACT_ATOMS: atom_id res chain seq x y z
N MET A 1 -13.35 -9.78 19.74
CA MET A 1 -13.24 -9.62 18.28
C MET A 1 -12.42 -10.77 17.75
N ASN A 2 -12.96 -11.52 16.79
CA ASN A 2 -12.18 -12.53 16.12
C ASN A 2 -11.17 -11.84 15.20
N ASN A 3 -9.89 -11.93 15.53
CA ASN A 3 -8.84 -11.53 14.62
C ASN A 3 -8.86 -12.49 13.44
N VAL A 4 -9.44 -12.07 12.33
CA VAL A 4 -9.30 -12.80 11.07
C VAL A 4 -7.88 -12.53 10.56
N THR A 5 -6.96 -13.41 10.93
CA THR A 5 -5.62 -13.40 10.34
C THR A 5 -5.70 -14.11 9.00
N LEU A 6 -5.69 -13.35 7.92
CA LEU A 6 -5.56 -13.93 6.59
C LEU A 6 -4.11 -14.41 6.41
N ALA A 7 -3.91 -15.71 6.24
CA ALA A 7 -2.63 -16.25 5.86
C ALA A 7 -2.37 -16.00 4.37
N PRO A 8 -1.13 -15.70 3.96
CA PRO A 8 -0.77 -15.62 2.55
C PRO A 8 -1.05 -16.95 1.85
N VAL A 9 -1.66 -16.89 0.66
CA VAL A 9 -1.89 -18.07 -0.17
C VAL A 9 -0.55 -18.52 -0.75
N GLN A 10 -0.26 -19.82 -0.64
CA GLN A 10 0.98 -20.40 -1.17
C GLN A 10 1.01 -20.33 -2.71
N PRO A 11 2.20 -20.17 -3.34
CA PRO A 11 2.32 -19.99 -4.79
C PRO A 11 1.79 -21.15 -5.63
N ASP A 12 1.69 -22.36 -5.07
CA ASP A 12 1.21 -23.58 -5.70
C ASP A 12 -0.31 -23.78 -5.60
N GLN A 13 -1.00 -22.92 -4.86
CA GLN A 13 -2.46 -23.00 -4.73
C GLN A 13 -3.17 -22.36 -5.94
N PRO A 14 -4.33 -22.90 -6.36
CA PRO A 14 -5.12 -22.30 -7.41
C PRO A 14 -5.49 -20.86 -7.11
N SER A 15 -5.17 -19.94 -8.02
CA SER A 15 -5.56 -18.54 -7.88
C SER A 15 -7.04 -18.37 -8.21
N HIS A 16 -7.78 -17.68 -7.35
CA HIS A 16 -9.16 -17.26 -7.60
C HIS A 16 -9.22 -15.86 -8.24
N LEU A 17 -8.07 -15.27 -8.56
CA LEU A 17 -8.01 -14.00 -9.27
C LEU A 17 -8.28 -14.20 -10.76
N MET A 18 -9.02 -13.25 -11.35
CA MET A 18 -9.19 -13.21 -12.80
C MET A 18 -7.82 -13.07 -13.49
N PRO A 19 -7.49 -13.90 -14.50
CA PRO A 19 -6.16 -13.92 -15.12
C PRO A 19 -5.97 -12.80 -16.15
N VAL A 20 -6.07 -11.55 -15.70
CA VAL A 20 -5.95 -10.35 -16.55
C VAL A 20 -4.50 -9.87 -16.72
N PHE A 21 -3.56 -10.36 -15.90
CA PHE A 21 -2.14 -10.00 -15.95
C PHE A 21 -1.23 -11.23 -15.94
N GLY A 22 -0.20 -11.22 -16.79
CA GLY A 22 0.93 -12.15 -16.68
C GLY A 22 1.86 -11.70 -15.55
N ARG A 23 1.84 -12.43 -14.42
CA ARG A 23 2.68 -12.09 -13.25
C ARG A 23 4.01 -12.80 -13.30
N GLN A 24 5.05 -12.13 -12.82
CA GLN A 24 6.32 -12.77 -12.56
C GLN A 24 6.19 -13.74 -11.36
N PRO A 25 6.87 -14.89 -11.38
CA PRO A 25 6.78 -15.90 -10.31
C PRO A 25 7.62 -15.53 -9.08
N ILE A 26 7.48 -14.29 -8.62
CA ILE A 26 8.14 -13.76 -7.42
C ILE A 26 7.08 -13.21 -6.51
N SER A 27 7.10 -13.60 -5.24
CA SER A 27 6.19 -13.12 -4.21
C SER A 27 6.95 -12.29 -3.18
N PHE A 28 6.63 -11.01 -3.10
CA PHE A 28 7.17 -10.13 -2.07
C PHE A 28 6.21 -10.08 -0.87
N VAL A 29 6.74 -10.31 0.32
CA VAL A 29 5.97 -10.36 1.57
C VAL A 29 6.20 -9.15 2.47
N ARG A 30 7.28 -8.40 2.25
CA ARG A 30 7.56 -7.15 2.97
C ARG A 30 8.45 -6.23 2.14
N GLY A 31 8.48 -4.97 2.52
CA GLY A 31 9.37 -3.96 1.97
C GLY A 31 9.90 -3.01 3.04
N ARG A 32 11.07 -2.43 2.79
CA ARG A 32 11.65 -1.38 3.63
C ARG A 32 12.51 -0.45 2.78
N GLY A 33 12.17 0.84 2.78
CA GLY A 33 12.87 1.80 1.93
C GLY A 33 12.81 1.39 0.47
N SER A 34 13.94 1.26 -0.19
CA SER A 34 14.04 0.87 -1.61
C SER A 34 14.22 -0.65 -1.80
N TYR A 35 13.91 -1.46 -0.82
CA TYR A 35 14.12 -2.91 -0.89
C TYR A 35 12.84 -3.68 -0.63
N LEU A 36 12.69 -4.79 -1.36
CA LEU A 36 11.62 -5.77 -1.23
C LEU A 36 12.21 -7.12 -0.81
N TYR A 37 11.43 -7.90 -0.11
CA TYR A 37 11.88 -9.18 0.44
C TYR A 37 10.85 -10.27 0.15
N THR A 38 11.34 -11.41 -0.30
CA THR A 38 10.57 -12.64 -0.42
C THR A 38 10.45 -13.34 0.95
N GLU A 39 9.62 -14.39 1.02
CA GLU A 39 9.39 -15.14 2.27
C GLU A 39 10.66 -15.78 2.82
N ASP A 40 11.54 -16.26 1.96
CA ASP A 40 12.85 -16.84 2.32
C ASP A 40 13.91 -15.79 2.73
N GLY A 41 13.56 -14.50 2.65
CA GLY A 41 14.42 -13.38 3.02
C GLY A 41 15.33 -12.87 1.90
N THR A 42 15.19 -13.36 0.68
CA THR A 42 15.92 -12.81 -0.46
C THR A 42 15.56 -11.35 -0.68
N GLU A 43 16.59 -10.51 -0.78
CA GLU A 43 16.45 -9.06 -0.94
C GLU A 43 16.54 -8.65 -2.40
N TYR A 44 15.66 -7.75 -2.80
CA TYR A 44 15.63 -7.14 -4.13
C TYR A 44 15.62 -5.61 -4.02
N PHE A 45 16.46 -4.95 -4.81
CA PHE A 45 16.36 -3.51 -4.98
C PHE A 45 15.14 -3.17 -5.86
N ASP A 46 14.24 -2.35 -5.35
CA ASP A 46 13.01 -1.97 -6.06
C ASP A 46 13.20 -0.67 -6.84
N ALA A 47 13.59 -0.81 -8.09
CA ALA A 47 13.64 0.32 -9.03
C ALA A 47 12.31 0.61 -9.74
N LEU A 48 11.31 -0.25 -9.55
CA LEU A 48 9.98 -0.10 -10.16
C LEU A 48 9.02 0.72 -9.30
N THR A 49 9.14 0.60 -7.96
CA THR A 49 8.34 1.32 -6.95
C THR A 49 6.83 1.20 -7.13
N GLY A 50 6.34 0.02 -7.56
CA GLY A 50 4.92 -0.18 -7.87
C GLY A 50 4.45 0.62 -9.08
N ILE A 51 5.32 0.88 -10.05
CA ILE A 51 5.14 1.77 -11.20
C ILE A 51 4.97 3.22 -10.74
N ALA A 52 6.02 3.74 -10.09
CA ALA A 52 6.14 5.10 -9.57
C ALA A 52 5.08 5.47 -8.50
N VAL A 53 4.65 4.51 -7.70
CA VAL A 53 3.68 4.73 -6.60
C VAL A 53 4.39 4.97 -5.27
N CYS A 54 5.40 4.16 -4.94
CA CYS A 54 6.08 4.21 -3.65
C CYS A 54 7.26 5.20 -3.65
N GLY A 55 6.99 6.47 -3.97
CA GLY A 55 8.03 7.51 -4.10
C GLY A 55 8.85 7.77 -2.83
N LEU A 56 8.31 7.46 -1.65
CA LEU A 56 9.03 7.55 -0.36
C LEU A 56 9.54 6.19 0.14
N GLY A 57 9.52 5.18 -0.73
CA GLY A 57 9.91 3.82 -0.38
C GLY A 57 8.81 3.05 0.34
N HIS A 58 9.14 1.79 0.68
CA HIS A 58 8.24 0.88 1.37
C HIS A 58 8.27 1.11 2.89
N ALA A 59 7.11 0.95 3.52
CA ALA A 59 6.95 1.02 4.97
C ALA A 59 7.51 2.31 5.61
N HIS A 60 7.36 3.45 4.93
CA HIS A 60 7.78 4.73 5.49
C HIS A 60 7.04 5.00 6.80
N PRO A 61 7.74 5.19 7.94
CA PRO A 61 7.10 5.20 9.26
C PRO A 61 6.05 6.30 9.41
N VAL A 62 6.29 7.49 8.89
CA VAL A 62 5.34 8.62 8.98
C VAL A 62 4.06 8.32 8.20
N ILE A 63 4.16 7.70 7.02
CA ILE A 63 2.99 7.32 6.22
C ILE A 63 2.22 6.20 6.92
N ALA A 64 2.92 5.18 7.41
CA ALA A 64 2.31 4.05 8.10
C ALA A 64 1.53 4.50 9.34
N GLU A 65 2.12 5.38 10.15
CA GLU A 65 1.47 5.96 11.33
C GLU A 65 0.24 6.79 10.95
N ALA A 66 0.36 7.70 9.98
CA ALA A 66 -0.75 8.53 9.52
C ALA A 66 -1.93 7.71 9.00
N ILE A 67 -1.66 6.63 8.24
CA ILE A 67 -2.70 5.73 7.74
C ILE A 67 -3.36 4.97 8.91
N ALA A 68 -2.58 4.46 9.86
CA ALA A 68 -3.10 3.74 11.02
C ALA A 68 -4.01 4.63 11.87
N ASP A 69 -3.58 5.85 12.18
CA ASP A 69 -4.35 6.81 12.97
C ASP A 69 -5.65 7.22 12.25
N GLN A 70 -5.58 7.52 10.96
CA GLN A 70 -6.77 7.89 10.19
C GLN A 70 -7.72 6.71 10.01
N ALA A 71 -7.23 5.51 9.77
CA ALA A 71 -8.07 4.31 9.67
C ALA A 71 -8.79 3.99 10.98
N ALA A 72 -8.16 4.27 12.12
CA ALA A 72 -8.78 4.12 13.44
C ALA A 72 -9.78 5.25 13.76
N THR A 73 -9.74 6.37 13.05
CA THR A 73 -10.59 7.54 13.28
C THR A 73 -11.81 7.57 12.35
N LEU A 74 -11.58 7.56 11.06
CA LEU A 74 -12.64 7.64 10.04
C LEU A 74 -12.08 7.22 8.67
N ILE A 75 -12.70 6.23 8.04
CA ILE A 75 -12.25 5.72 6.74
C ILE A 75 -12.95 6.44 5.59
N HIS A 76 -14.29 6.55 5.62
CA HIS A 76 -15.05 7.07 4.48
C HIS A 76 -16.44 7.52 4.89
N THR A 77 -16.94 8.62 4.31
CA THR A 77 -18.28 9.14 4.56
C THR A 77 -19.06 9.49 3.28
N SER A 78 -18.55 9.17 2.10
CA SER A 78 -19.10 9.62 0.81
C SER A 78 -18.89 11.12 0.52
N ASN A 79 -18.93 11.49 -0.75
CA ASN A 79 -18.89 12.89 -1.22
C ASN A 79 -20.18 13.68 -0.93
N LEU A 80 -21.16 13.05 -0.29
CA LEU A 80 -22.34 13.75 0.21
C LEU A 80 -22.05 14.65 1.41
N PHE A 81 -20.91 14.43 2.05
CA PHE A 81 -20.49 15.16 3.26
C PHE A 81 -19.11 15.78 3.06
N GLU A 82 -18.84 16.84 3.81
CA GLU A 82 -17.52 17.45 3.82
C GLU A 82 -16.51 16.55 4.55
N VAL A 83 -15.32 16.44 3.97
CA VAL A 83 -14.19 15.70 4.56
C VAL A 83 -13.02 16.67 4.70
N PRO A 84 -12.71 17.13 5.92
CA PRO A 84 -11.68 18.15 6.16
C PRO A 84 -10.31 17.82 5.57
N TRP A 85 -9.88 16.57 5.65
CA TRP A 85 -8.60 16.13 5.09
C TRP A 85 -8.56 16.15 3.57
N GLN A 86 -9.69 15.92 2.90
CA GLN A 86 -9.79 16.05 1.44
C GLN A 86 -9.56 17.49 1.01
N THR A 87 -10.17 18.45 1.71
CA THR A 87 -10.00 19.88 1.45
C THR A 87 -8.55 20.33 1.71
N ALA A 88 -7.97 19.91 2.82
CA ALA A 88 -6.59 20.22 3.16
C ALA A 88 -5.58 19.66 2.15
N ALA A 89 -5.80 18.43 1.69
CA ALA A 89 -4.96 17.80 0.66
C ALA A 89 -5.07 18.54 -0.69
N ALA A 90 -6.29 18.91 -1.09
CA ALA A 90 -6.53 19.68 -2.33
C ALA A 90 -5.85 21.05 -2.28
N GLN A 91 -5.94 21.75 -1.16
CA GLN A 91 -5.26 23.02 -0.95
C GLN A 91 -3.75 22.86 -1.06
N LYS A 92 -3.19 21.85 -0.38
CA LYS A 92 -1.74 21.61 -0.41
C LYS A 92 -1.24 21.27 -1.80
N LEU A 93 -1.98 20.47 -2.56
CA LEU A 93 -1.63 20.16 -3.95
C LEU A 93 -1.65 21.43 -4.83
N ALA A 94 -2.65 22.28 -4.68
CA ALA A 94 -2.72 23.54 -5.42
C ALA A 94 -1.55 24.47 -5.10
N GLU A 95 -1.16 24.58 -3.83
CA GLU A 95 0.02 25.37 -3.42
C GLU A 95 1.32 24.87 -4.05
N VAL A 96 1.50 23.54 -4.14
CA VAL A 96 2.72 22.93 -4.69
C VAL A 96 2.74 22.96 -6.23
N ALA A 97 1.59 22.86 -6.86
CA ALA A 97 1.48 22.88 -8.33
C ALA A 97 1.59 24.27 -8.94
N GLY A 98 1.37 25.30 -8.17
CA GLY A 98 1.44 26.71 -8.59
C GLY A 98 0.11 27.24 -9.07
#